data_04016a0d8f458659509303b5fd0dc96d
#
_entry.id   04016a0d8f458659509303b5fd0dc96d
#
_cell.length_a   1.000
_cell.length_b   1.000
_cell.length_c   1.000
_cell.angle_alpha   90.00
_cell.angle_beta   90.00
_cell.angle_gamma   90.00
#
_symmetry.space_group_name_H-M   'P 1'
#
loop_
_entity.id
_entity.type
_entity.pdbx_description
1 polymer ?
#
loop_
_entity_poly.entity_id
_entity_poly.type
_entity_poly.pdbx_seq_one_letter_code
_entity_poly.pdbx_strand_id
1 'polypeptide(L)'
;YEEGTFTPTARGNNNNSSPEIEGSGKYTKIGNVVQIQLSFANENGSYLPSGEYIQIHGLPFTFSGEHFIPYGFNYKIVFNSTDQYLFYSPSGNTRLDGYINRSDLPYTPWGTDQWDNTQWYHSNSFSYLTS
;
A
#
# COMPACT_ATOMS: atom_id res chain seq x y z
N TYR A 1 -18.91 -3.99 16.75
CA TYR A 1 -18.58 -2.74 16.04
C TYR A 1 -17.41 -2.06 16.72
N GLU A 2 -16.42 -1.75 15.95
CA GLU A 2 -15.21 -1.10 16.43
C GLU A 2 -14.71 -0.11 15.37
N GLU A 3 -14.23 1.03 15.79
CA GLU A 3 -13.60 2.01 14.87
C GLU A 3 -12.39 2.64 15.53
N GLY A 4 -11.46 3.09 14.71
CA GLY A 4 -10.25 3.72 15.21
C GLY A 4 -9.36 4.28 14.10
N THR A 5 -8.17 4.68 14.52
CA THR A 5 -7.13 5.19 13.63
C THR A 5 -5.89 4.33 13.71
N PHE A 6 -5.07 4.38 12.67
CA PHE A 6 -3.78 3.71 12.62
C PHE A 6 -2.81 4.53 11.77
N THR A 7 -1.53 4.24 11.88
CA THR A 7 -0.50 4.93 11.10
C THR A 7 0.13 3.94 10.12
N PRO A 8 -0.32 3.93 8.84
CA PRO A 8 0.33 3.12 7.83
C PRO A 8 1.67 3.74 7.44
N THR A 9 2.62 2.91 7.02
CA THR A 9 3.91 3.36 6.51
C THR A 9 4.14 2.81 5.10
N ALA A 10 4.53 3.69 4.19
CA ALA A 10 5.01 3.31 2.87
C ALA A 10 6.52 3.12 2.92
N ARG A 11 7.01 1.98 2.45
CA ARG A 11 8.42 1.62 2.54
C ARG A 11 8.83 0.64 1.44
N GLY A 12 10.14 0.41 1.30
CA GLY A 12 10.64 -0.68 0.50
C GLY A 12 10.52 -2.03 1.24
N ASN A 13 10.74 -3.12 0.53
CA ASN A 13 10.61 -4.47 1.08
C ASN A 13 11.80 -4.90 1.94
N ASN A 14 12.87 -4.11 2.00
CA ASN A 14 14.01 -4.36 2.89
C ASN A 14 13.74 -3.74 4.25
N ASN A 15 13.70 -4.56 5.30
CA ASN A 15 13.38 -4.12 6.66
C ASN A 15 14.35 -3.07 7.22
N ASN A 16 15.55 -2.96 6.65
CA ASN A 16 16.54 -1.96 7.05
C ASN A 16 16.44 -0.68 6.22
N SER A 17 15.45 -0.57 5.38
CA SER A 17 15.27 0.59 4.50
C SER A 17 14.84 1.81 5.28
N SER A 18 15.47 2.91 4.99
CA SER A 18 15.14 4.23 5.49
C SER A 18 15.32 5.22 4.34
N PRO A 19 14.44 6.21 4.18
CA PRO A 19 13.32 6.57 5.04
C PRO A 19 12.05 5.76 4.78
N GLU A 20 11.17 5.78 5.78
CA GLU A 20 9.77 5.37 5.65
C GLU A 20 8.90 6.61 5.56
N ILE A 21 7.78 6.50 4.87
CA ILE A 21 6.83 7.60 4.76
C ILE A 21 5.57 7.22 5.54
N GLU A 22 5.27 7.98 6.58
CA GLU A 22 4.09 7.77 7.40
C GLU A 22 2.86 8.37 6.74
N GLY A 23 1.76 7.66 6.82
CA GLY A 23 0.45 8.12 6.37
C GLY A 23 -0.54 8.25 7.50
N SER A 24 -1.80 8.39 7.13
CA SER A 24 -2.94 8.42 8.04
C SER A 24 -3.94 7.34 7.66
N GLY A 25 -4.50 6.67 8.64
CA GLY A 25 -5.49 5.63 8.39
C GLY A 25 -6.64 5.67 9.39
N LYS A 26 -7.79 5.26 8.91
CA LYS A 26 -8.99 5.04 9.72
C LYS A 26 -9.57 3.68 9.38
N TYR A 27 -10.17 3.04 10.36
CA TYR A 27 -10.86 1.77 10.13
C TYR A 27 -12.20 1.71 10.84
N THR A 28 -13.07 0.90 10.29
CA THR A 28 -14.30 0.43 10.94
C THR A 28 -14.32 -1.09 10.82
N LYS A 29 -14.56 -1.78 11.92
CA LYS A 29 -14.65 -3.25 11.94
C LYS A 29 -16.02 -3.68 12.43
N ILE A 30 -16.68 -4.53 11.66
CA ILE A 30 -17.97 -5.13 12.02
C ILE A 30 -17.82 -6.64 11.86
N GLY A 31 -17.85 -7.37 12.96
CA GLY A 31 -17.57 -8.80 12.93
C GLY A 31 -16.16 -9.05 12.42
N ASN A 32 -16.05 -9.80 11.33
CA ASN A 32 -14.75 -10.10 10.68
C ASN A 32 -14.48 -9.26 9.44
N VAL A 33 -15.27 -8.23 9.17
CA VAL A 33 -15.08 -7.32 8.04
C VAL A 33 -14.43 -6.04 8.52
N VAL A 34 -13.33 -5.65 7.87
CA VAL A 34 -12.60 -4.42 8.15
C VAL A 34 -12.71 -3.50 6.94
N GLN A 35 -13.20 -2.28 7.17
CA GLN A 35 -13.19 -1.21 6.17
C GLN A 35 -12.04 -0.27 6.48
N ILE A 36 -11.21 0.01 5.50
CA ILE A 36 -10.02 0.85 5.62
C ILE A 36 -10.16 2.09 4.75
N GLN A 37 -9.70 3.22 5.29
CA GLN A 37 -9.35 4.41 4.52
C GLN A 37 -7.94 4.80 4.91
N LEU A 38 -7.05 4.94 3.95
CA LEU A 38 -5.68 5.38 4.20
C LEU A 38 -5.23 6.42 3.19
N SER A 39 -4.28 7.24 3.59
CA SER A 39 -3.69 8.25 2.72
C SER A 39 -2.24 8.52 3.11
N PHE A 40 -1.46 8.88 2.10
CA PHE A 40 -0.09 9.34 2.23
C PHE A 40 0.06 10.67 1.53
N ALA A 41 0.79 11.59 2.15
CA ALA A 41 1.16 12.87 1.56
C ALA A 41 2.66 13.06 1.71
N ASN A 42 3.38 12.96 0.61
CA ASN A 42 4.84 13.19 0.58
C ASN A 42 5.09 14.63 0.18
N GLU A 43 4.92 15.56 1.10
CA GLU A 43 5.03 17.00 0.84
C GLU A 43 6.48 17.48 0.80
N ASN A 44 7.38 16.79 1.47
CA ASN A 44 8.76 17.21 1.66
C ASN A 44 9.73 16.66 0.61
N GLY A 45 9.24 15.93 -0.39
CA GLY A 45 10.07 15.31 -1.39
C GLY A 45 10.95 14.17 -0.86
N SER A 46 10.58 13.57 0.27
CA SER A 46 11.26 12.35 0.75
C SER A 46 11.05 11.22 -0.24
N TYR A 47 12.04 10.38 -0.39
CA TYR A 47 11.97 9.26 -1.33
C TYR A 47 12.26 7.94 -0.64
N LEU A 48 11.69 6.89 -1.22
CA LEU A 48 11.96 5.53 -0.79
C LEU A 48 13.29 5.05 -1.39
N PRO A 49 13.97 4.11 -0.73
CA PRO A 49 15.23 3.57 -1.28
C PRO A 49 15.02 2.97 -2.65
N SER A 50 15.95 3.22 -3.57
CA SER A 50 15.88 2.67 -4.93
C SER A 50 16.15 1.17 -4.96
N GLY A 51 15.64 0.48 -5.98
CA GLY A 51 15.90 -0.94 -6.19
C GLY A 51 15.11 -1.88 -5.30
N GLU A 52 14.14 -1.38 -4.54
CA GLU A 52 13.28 -2.18 -3.68
C GLU A 52 11.85 -2.23 -4.24
N TYR A 53 11.01 -3.06 -3.62
CA TYR A 53 9.60 -3.16 -3.95
C TYR A 53 8.77 -2.38 -2.94
N ILE A 54 7.71 -1.72 -3.41
CA ILE A 54 6.85 -0.91 -2.54
C ILE A 54 6.00 -1.80 -1.64
N GLN A 55 5.94 -1.45 -0.37
CA GLN A 55 5.05 -2.07 0.61
C GLN A 55 4.37 -1.00 1.45
N ILE A 56 3.15 -1.30 1.90
CA ILE A 56 2.45 -0.51 2.91
C ILE A 56 2.28 -1.38 4.14
N HIS A 57 2.81 -0.94 5.27
CA HIS A 57 2.78 -1.65 6.54
C HIS A 57 1.86 -0.96 7.54
N GLY A 58 1.53 -1.66 8.61
CA GLY A 58 0.84 -1.08 9.77
C GLY A 58 -0.67 -1.14 9.70
N LEU A 59 -1.26 -2.01 8.90
CA LEU A 59 -2.70 -2.22 8.92
C LEU A 59 -3.14 -2.77 10.29
N PRO A 60 -4.34 -2.40 10.76
CA PRO A 60 -4.73 -2.68 12.14
C PRO A 60 -5.06 -4.14 12.45
N PHE A 61 -5.39 -4.94 11.44
CA PHE A 61 -5.77 -6.34 11.62
C PHE A 61 -5.15 -7.21 10.53
N THR A 62 -4.89 -8.46 10.85
CA THR A 62 -4.36 -9.43 9.89
C THR A 62 -5.40 -9.83 8.85
N PHE A 63 -4.95 -10.10 7.64
CA PHE A 63 -5.80 -10.61 6.56
C PHE A 63 -6.11 -12.09 6.79
N SER A 64 -7.37 -12.44 6.66
CA SER A 64 -7.83 -13.82 6.58
C SER A 64 -7.99 -14.19 5.11
N GLY A 65 -7.05 -14.98 4.59
CA GLY A 65 -6.96 -15.28 3.18
C GLY A 65 -6.21 -14.22 2.38
N GLU A 66 -5.93 -14.53 1.14
CA GLU A 66 -5.28 -13.61 0.20
C GLU A 66 -6.28 -12.57 -0.30
N HIS A 67 -5.82 -11.34 -0.43
CA HIS A 67 -6.63 -10.23 -0.95
C HIS A 67 -5.88 -9.45 -2.00
N PHE A 68 -6.59 -9.08 -3.07
CA PHE A 68 -6.11 -8.20 -4.14
C PHE A 68 -6.89 -6.90 -4.06
N ILE A 69 -6.18 -5.79 -3.95
CA ILE A 69 -6.76 -4.48 -3.70
C ILE A 69 -6.42 -3.58 -4.88
N PRO A 70 -7.43 -3.06 -5.61
CA PRO A 70 -7.18 -2.11 -6.70
C PRO A 70 -6.46 -0.87 -6.18
N TYR A 71 -5.59 -0.32 -7.00
CA TYR A 71 -4.91 0.92 -6.68
C TYR A 71 -5.92 2.09 -6.65
N GLY A 72 -5.80 2.94 -5.65
CA GLY A 72 -6.69 4.06 -5.48
C GLY A 72 -6.22 5.34 -6.19
N PHE A 73 -6.52 6.47 -5.59
CA PHE A 73 -6.14 7.78 -6.10
C PHE A 73 -4.63 8.01 -5.95
N ASN A 74 -4.04 8.65 -6.96
CA ASN A 74 -2.66 9.08 -6.89
C ASN A 74 -2.46 10.46 -7.50
N TYR A 75 -1.37 11.10 -7.08
CA TYR A 75 -0.91 12.36 -7.65
C TYR A 75 0.61 12.33 -7.72
N LYS A 76 1.17 12.52 -8.92
CA LYS A 76 2.61 12.52 -9.18
C LYS A 76 3.36 11.22 -8.87
N ILE A 77 2.66 10.11 -8.76
CA ILE A 77 3.29 8.80 -8.80
C ILE A 77 3.36 8.36 -10.26
N VAL A 78 4.53 7.89 -10.67
CA VAL A 78 4.78 7.55 -12.08
C VAL A 78 4.22 6.17 -12.39
N PHE A 79 3.34 6.09 -13.38
CA PHE A 79 2.80 4.84 -13.90
C PHE A 79 3.12 4.67 -15.38
N ASN A 80 3.29 3.42 -15.77
CA ASN A 80 3.27 3.07 -17.18
C ASN A 80 1.81 2.89 -17.61
N SER A 81 1.40 3.56 -18.68
CA SER A 81 0.00 3.57 -19.13
C SER A 81 -0.53 2.21 -19.58
N THR A 82 0.34 1.25 -19.86
CA THR A 82 -0.04 -0.12 -20.27
C THR A 82 -0.16 -1.10 -19.11
N ASP A 83 0.23 -0.71 -17.90
CA ASP A 83 0.27 -1.57 -16.73
C ASP A 83 -0.93 -1.30 -15.82
N GLN A 84 -1.38 -2.34 -15.14
CA GLN A 84 -2.33 -2.25 -14.06
C GLN A 84 -1.61 -2.39 -12.73
N TYR A 85 -1.87 -1.48 -11.82
CA TYR A 85 -1.23 -1.44 -10.51
C TYR A 85 -2.24 -1.89 -9.46
N LEU A 86 -1.79 -2.73 -8.54
CA LEU A 86 -2.61 -3.24 -7.46
C LEU A 86 -1.77 -3.53 -6.23
N PHE A 87 -2.44 -3.73 -5.11
CA PHE A 87 -1.83 -4.26 -3.91
C PHE A 87 -2.32 -5.67 -3.64
N TYR A 88 -1.43 -6.48 -3.12
CA TYR A 88 -1.70 -7.85 -2.70
C TYR A 88 -1.36 -8.00 -1.23
N SER A 89 -2.20 -8.71 -0.49
CA SER A 89 -1.87 -9.07 0.88
C SER A 89 -1.97 -10.58 1.07
N PRO A 90 -0.88 -11.23 1.47
CA PRO A 90 -0.94 -12.62 1.84
C PRO A 90 -1.68 -12.82 3.17
N SER A 91 -2.28 -14.01 3.34
CA SER A 91 -2.97 -14.35 4.58
C SER A 91 -2.05 -14.25 5.79
N GLY A 92 -2.59 -13.75 6.90
CA GLY A 92 -1.86 -13.65 8.17
C GLY A 92 -0.96 -12.44 8.30
N ASN A 93 -0.94 -11.53 7.32
CA ASN A 93 -0.12 -10.32 7.36
C ASN A 93 -0.94 -9.07 7.59
N THR A 94 -0.25 -7.99 7.97
CA THR A 94 -0.81 -6.65 8.14
C THR A 94 -0.16 -5.66 7.16
N ARG A 95 0.30 -6.16 6.01
CA ARG A 95 0.96 -5.35 4.99
C ARG A 95 0.31 -5.55 3.63
N LEU A 96 0.51 -4.57 2.76
CA LEU A 96 0.18 -4.65 1.34
C LEU A 96 1.47 -4.65 0.54
N ASP A 97 1.57 -5.54 -0.43
CA ASP A 97 2.67 -5.61 -1.39
C ASP A 97 2.20 -5.05 -2.73
N GLY A 98 2.96 -4.13 -3.32
CA GLY A 98 2.64 -3.55 -4.62
C GLY A 98 3.04 -4.47 -5.76
N TYR A 99 2.13 -4.69 -6.71
CA TYR A 99 2.37 -5.50 -7.90
C TYR A 99 1.87 -4.80 -9.15
N ILE A 100 2.48 -5.15 -10.28
CA ILE A 100 2.09 -4.71 -11.61
C ILE A 100 1.52 -5.92 -12.34
N ASN A 101 0.28 -5.80 -12.82
CA ASN A 101 -0.37 -6.82 -13.63
C ASN A 101 -0.23 -6.44 -15.11
N ARG A 102 0.39 -7.30 -15.90
CA ARG A 102 0.64 -7.10 -17.32
C ARG A 102 0.02 -8.23 -18.13
N SER A 103 -0.45 -7.89 -19.33
CA SER A 103 -1.18 -8.85 -20.17
C SER A 103 -0.31 -9.97 -20.75
N ASP A 104 0.98 -9.71 -20.92
CA ASP A 104 1.92 -10.60 -21.61
C ASP A 104 3.07 -11.12 -20.74
N LEU A 105 3.08 -10.76 -19.46
CA LEU A 105 4.11 -11.13 -18.50
C LEU A 105 3.49 -11.59 -17.20
N PRO A 106 4.16 -12.43 -16.40
CA PRO A 106 3.75 -12.67 -15.04
C PRO A 106 3.73 -11.36 -14.26
N TYR A 107 2.87 -11.29 -13.24
CA TYR A 107 2.83 -10.11 -12.39
C TYR A 107 4.21 -9.86 -11.79
N THR A 108 4.56 -8.59 -11.65
CA THR A 108 5.88 -8.13 -11.23
C THR A 108 5.73 -7.24 -10.01
N PRO A 109 6.62 -7.35 -9.00
CA PRO A 109 6.60 -6.41 -7.88
C PRO A 109 6.75 -4.97 -8.35
N TRP A 110 6.01 -4.07 -7.73
CA TRP A 110 6.04 -2.65 -8.05
C TRP A 110 7.22 -1.99 -7.33
N GLY A 111 8.14 -1.43 -8.12
CA GLY A 111 9.36 -0.85 -7.58
C GLY A 111 9.16 0.50 -6.92
N THR A 112 9.99 0.78 -5.93
CA THR A 112 10.01 2.06 -5.20
C THR A 112 10.44 3.22 -6.08
N ASP A 113 11.09 2.97 -7.21
CA ASP A 113 11.55 4.01 -8.13
C ASP A 113 10.39 4.84 -8.72
N GLN A 114 9.19 4.30 -8.75
CA GLN A 114 8.00 5.01 -9.20
C GLN A 114 7.43 5.94 -8.12
N TRP A 115 7.86 5.77 -6.90
CA TRP A 115 7.56 6.62 -5.75
C TRP A 115 8.80 7.43 -5.39
N ASP A 116 9.31 8.17 -6.36
CA ASP A 116 10.59 8.83 -6.26
C ASP A 116 10.56 10.05 -5.30
N ASN A 117 11.63 10.84 -5.33
CA ASN A 117 11.86 11.96 -4.42
C ASN A 117 11.04 13.22 -4.77
N THR A 118 10.09 13.14 -5.66
CA THR A 118 9.19 14.26 -5.91
C THR A 118 8.02 14.25 -4.93
N GLN A 119 7.29 15.35 -4.85
CA GLN A 119 6.04 15.39 -4.08
C GLN A 119 5.02 14.46 -4.72
N TRP A 120 4.41 13.60 -3.92
CA TRP A 120 3.36 12.72 -4.39
C TRP A 120 2.32 12.46 -3.30
N TYR A 121 1.14 12.03 -3.74
CA TYR A 121 0.02 11.72 -2.86
C TYR A 121 -0.60 10.40 -3.29
N HIS A 122 -1.04 9.62 -2.32
CA HIS A 122 -1.77 8.38 -2.55
C HIS A 122 -2.88 8.26 -1.52
N SER A 123 -4.06 7.82 -1.94
CA SER A 123 -5.13 7.44 -1.03
C SER A 123 -5.85 6.20 -1.54
N ASN A 124 -6.35 5.40 -0.61
CA ASN A 124 -7.08 4.18 -0.93
C ASN A 124 -8.14 3.89 0.12
N SER A 125 -9.23 3.28 -0.34
CA SER A 125 -10.31 2.80 0.51
C SER A 125 -10.67 1.38 0.07
N PHE A 126 -10.68 0.44 1.01
CA PHE A 126 -10.93 -0.95 0.69
C PHE A 126 -11.43 -1.70 1.91
N SER A 127 -11.99 -2.88 1.68
CA SER A 127 -12.43 -3.79 2.74
C SER A 127 -11.70 -5.11 2.64
N TYR A 128 -11.51 -5.76 3.78
CA TYR A 128 -10.95 -7.11 3.82
C TYR A 128 -11.51 -7.90 4.99
N LEU A 129 -11.28 -9.20 4.97
CA LEU A 129 -11.67 -10.09 6.05
C LEU A 129 -10.52 -10.29 7.01
N THR A 130 -10.83 -10.30 8.30
CA THR A 130 -9.91 -10.70 9.36
C THR A 130 -10.50 -11.87 10.15
N SER A 131 -9.67 -12.61 10.83
CA SER A 131 -10.13 -13.74 11.62
C SER A 131 -10.64 -13.33 13.00
#